data_73e77a3f5865a1689085a8e48432184a
#
_entry.id   73e77a3f5865a1689085a8e48432184a
#
_cell.length_a   1.000
_cell.length_b   1.000
_cell.length_c   1.000
_cell.angle_alpha   90.00
_cell.angle_beta   90.00
_cell.angle_gamma   90.00
#
_symmetry.space_group_name_H-M   'P 1'
#
loop_
_entity.id
_entity.type
_entity.pdbx_description
1 polymer ?
#
loop_
_entity_poly.entity_id
_entity_poly.type
_entity_poly.pdbx_seq_one_letter_code
_entity_poly.pdbx_strand_id
1 'polypeptide(L)'
;MRNHPGGLEFIVMALILVFEGLGAPVVRGAQDTSKNLTLKLRTRVEPFKGSGDWREVNFEGRFPVNSTAIVICDMWDKHWCSGATARVEVLARKMVPLIDRARASGVQIIHAPSDVVGLYNQYPQRIRILGIPVTEAPPSLDLPNPPLPIDDSDGGCDTGEKFYQAWSRENPAISITGDDVISADGKEIYSFLAQRGIKNLLIMGVHANMCILNRSFAIKQMTKWGIRCVLVRDLTDSMYNPKDRPYVSHDQGTQLVIEYIEQYWCPSMLSTDLAQALPR
;
A
#
# COMPACT_ATOMS: atom_id res chain seq x y z
N MET A 1 -17.61 -61.59 79.05
CA MET A 1 -16.85 -62.75 78.47
C MET A 1 -16.10 -62.22 77.25
N ARG A 2 -14.74 -62.09 77.49
CA ARG A 2 -13.70 -62.72 76.63
C ARG A 2 -13.86 -62.40 75.13
N ASN A 3 -12.93 -61.91 74.38
CA ASN A 3 -11.44 -61.97 74.44
C ASN A 3 -10.88 -60.92 73.45
N HIS A 4 -9.71 -60.40 73.81
CA HIS A 4 -8.67 -59.87 72.90
C HIS A 4 -8.11 -60.97 72.01
N PRO A 5 -7.19 -60.77 71.03
CA PRO A 5 -6.40 -59.61 70.62
C PRO A 5 -6.11 -59.64 69.11
N GLY A 6 -5.35 -58.70 68.64
CA GLY A 6 -4.52 -58.85 67.46
C GLY A 6 -4.22 -57.52 66.73
N GLY A 7 -3.09 -56.92 67.19
CA GLY A 7 -2.53 -55.80 66.44
C GLY A 7 -1.90 -56.20 65.11
N LEU A 8 -2.03 -55.39 64.16
CA LEU A 8 -1.18 -55.44 63.00
C LEU A 8 -0.83 -54.00 62.56
N GLU A 9 0.42 -53.68 62.90
CA GLU A 9 1.02 -52.42 62.45
C GLU A 9 1.22 -52.46 60.97
N PHE A 10 0.54 -51.53 60.26
CA PHE A 10 0.84 -51.25 58.85
C PHE A 10 1.81 -50.09 58.79
N ILE A 11 3.06 -50.43 58.44
CA ILE A 11 4.06 -49.45 58.02
C ILE A 11 3.63 -48.88 56.70
N VAL A 12 3.19 -47.61 56.70
CA VAL A 12 2.91 -46.86 55.44
C VAL A 12 4.26 -46.30 54.99
N MET A 13 4.84 -46.98 54.01
CA MET A 13 5.99 -46.49 53.25
C MET A 13 5.53 -45.40 52.27
N ALA A 14 5.76 -44.14 52.62
CA ALA A 14 5.48 -43.02 51.75
C ALA A 14 6.48 -43.01 50.59
N LEU A 15 6.00 -43.38 49.40
CA LEU A 15 6.73 -43.26 48.13
C LEU A 15 6.67 -41.79 47.68
N ILE A 16 7.76 -41.04 47.89
CA ILE A 16 7.91 -39.68 47.36
C ILE A 16 8.25 -39.84 45.87
N LEU A 17 7.24 -39.69 45.00
CA LEU A 17 7.45 -39.49 43.56
C LEU A 17 7.97 -38.08 43.33
N VAL A 18 9.26 -37.96 43.07
CA VAL A 18 9.86 -36.75 42.54
C VAL A 18 9.41 -36.61 41.08
N PHE A 19 8.43 -35.76 40.84
CA PHE A 19 8.10 -35.32 39.47
C PHE A 19 9.21 -34.35 39.02
N GLU A 20 10.17 -34.83 38.27
CA GLU A 20 11.02 -33.97 37.46
C GLU A 20 10.13 -33.30 36.40
N GLY A 21 9.80 -32.04 36.64
CA GLY A 21 9.07 -31.22 35.68
C GLY A 21 9.89 -31.05 34.42
N LEU A 22 9.54 -31.79 33.39
CA LEU A 22 9.93 -31.50 32.01
C LEU A 22 9.40 -30.07 31.68
N GLY A 23 10.27 -29.08 31.85
CA GLY A 23 10.00 -27.72 31.44
C GLY A 23 9.66 -27.72 29.93
N ALA A 24 8.41 -27.40 29.63
CA ALA A 24 8.02 -27.17 28.21
C ALA A 24 9.00 -26.13 27.62
N PRO A 25 9.51 -26.35 26.39
CA PRO A 25 10.36 -25.38 25.76
C PRO A 25 9.55 -24.08 25.60
N VAL A 26 10.02 -23.02 26.24
CA VAL A 26 9.54 -21.67 25.98
C VAL A 26 9.88 -21.42 24.52
N VAL A 27 8.86 -21.49 23.64
CA VAL A 27 8.97 -21.05 22.27
C VAL A 27 9.24 -19.54 22.35
N ARG A 28 10.52 -19.19 22.37
CA ARG A 28 10.93 -17.79 22.12
C ARG A 28 10.37 -17.47 20.75
N GLY A 29 9.34 -16.62 20.71
CA GLY A 29 8.85 -16.04 19.47
C GLY A 29 10.06 -15.55 18.68
N ALA A 30 10.20 -16.02 17.44
CA ALA A 30 11.24 -15.55 16.55
C ALA A 30 11.20 -14.02 16.61
N GLN A 31 12.27 -13.40 17.09
CA GLN A 31 12.41 -11.95 16.97
C GLN A 31 12.32 -11.66 15.49
N ASP A 32 11.28 -10.97 15.10
CA ASP A 32 11.11 -10.47 13.72
C ASP A 32 12.29 -9.55 13.43
N THR A 33 13.33 -10.11 12.80
CA THR A 33 14.52 -9.38 12.36
C THR A 33 14.25 -8.58 11.10
N SER A 34 12.98 -8.39 10.72
CA SER A 34 12.63 -7.60 9.56
C SER A 34 13.14 -6.17 9.75
N LYS A 35 13.91 -5.71 8.75
CA LYS A 35 14.32 -4.31 8.70
C LYS A 35 13.08 -3.44 8.67
N ASN A 36 13.02 -2.43 9.53
CA ASN A 36 11.93 -1.47 9.57
C ASN A 36 12.33 -0.20 8.82
N LEU A 37 11.44 0.29 7.96
CA LEU A 37 11.50 1.63 7.41
C LEU A 37 10.81 2.57 8.40
N THR A 38 11.49 3.61 8.85
CA THR A 38 10.86 4.72 9.60
C THR A 38 10.56 5.83 8.59
N LEU A 39 9.28 6.04 8.30
CA LEU A 39 8.83 7.00 7.30
C LEU A 39 8.21 8.22 7.97
N LYS A 40 8.56 9.41 7.50
CA LYS A 40 7.89 10.66 7.87
C LYS A 40 6.62 10.80 7.05
N LEU A 41 5.52 10.90 7.73
CA LEU A 41 4.19 10.93 7.15
C LEU A 41 3.51 12.26 7.44
N ARG A 42 2.64 12.67 6.53
CA ARG A 42 1.77 13.83 6.65
C ARG A 42 0.31 13.41 6.49
N THR A 43 -0.56 13.93 7.33
CA THR A 43 -2.01 13.78 7.20
C THR A 43 -2.69 15.08 7.59
N ARG A 44 -4.00 15.16 7.42
CA ARG A 44 -4.81 16.29 7.85
C ARG A 44 -5.90 15.80 8.79
N VAL A 45 -6.12 16.54 9.85
CA VAL A 45 -7.13 16.21 10.86
C VAL A 45 -8.00 17.42 11.18
N GLU A 46 -9.27 17.18 11.46
CA GLU A 46 -10.14 18.19 12.05
C GLU A 46 -10.01 18.14 13.56
N PRO A 47 -9.71 19.26 14.25
CA PRO A 47 -9.69 19.32 15.72
C PRO A 47 -11.03 18.95 16.33
N PHE A 48 -12.14 19.32 15.64
CA PHE A 48 -13.51 18.96 16.00
C PHE A 48 -14.22 18.45 14.74
N LYS A 49 -14.84 17.28 14.82
CA LYS A 49 -15.54 16.66 13.70
C LYS A 49 -16.57 17.63 13.07
N GLY A 50 -16.43 17.85 11.77
CA GLY A 50 -17.32 18.72 10.99
C GLY A 50 -17.04 20.21 11.12
N SER A 51 -15.89 20.61 11.69
CA SER A 51 -15.48 22.03 11.76
C SER A 51 -15.09 22.62 10.41
N GLY A 52 -14.66 21.78 9.46
CA GLY A 52 -14.03 22.22 8.22
C GLY A 52 -12.61 22.79 8.38
N ASP A 53 -12.10 22.91 9.61
CA ASP A 53 -10.76 23.39 9.93
C ASP A 53 -9.75 22.23 9.88
N TRP A 54 -9.25 21.92 8.70
CA TRP A 54 -8.27 20.87 8.51
C TRP A 54 -6.85 21.34 8.79
N ARG A 55 -6.17 20.64 9.71
CA ARG A 55 -4.80 20.98 10.11
C ARG A 55 -3.84 19.88 9.67
N GLU A 56 -2.71 20.33 9.11
CA GLU A 56 -1.60 19.43 8.78
C GLU A 56 -0.98 18.85 10.05
N VAL A 57 -0.78 17.53 10.05
CA VAL A 57 -0.09 16.81 11.13
C VAL A 57 1.00 15.93 10.52
N ASN A 58 2.23 16.14 11.00
CA ASN A 58 3.38 15.33 10.62
C ASN A 58 3.71 14.35 11.74
N PHE A 59 3.99 13.08 11.39
CA PHE A 59 4.30 12.02 12.34
C PHE A 59 5.20 10.96 11.70
N GLU A 60 5.78 10.09 12.52
CA GLU A 60 6.57 8.96 12.05
C GLU A 60 5.76 7.67 12.09
N GLY A 61 5.94 6.84 11.07
CA GLY A 61 5.38 5.50 10.98
C GLY A 61 6.44 4.44 10.76
N ARG A 62 6.28 3.27 11.39
CA ARG A 62 7.13 2.10 11.15
C ARG A 62 6.48 1.18 10.14
N PHE A 63 7.28 0.71 9.18
CA PHE A 63 6.88 -0.12 8.07
C PHE A 63 7.90 -1.26 7.92
N PRO A 64 7.60 -2.47 8.42
CA PRO A 64 8.48 -3.62 8.21
C PRO A 64 8.61 -3.90 6.71
N VAL A 65 9.83 -4.06 6.22
CA VAL A 65 10.13 -4.27 4.79
C VAL A 65 9.33 -5.45 4.22
N ASN A 66 9.33 -6.58 4.95
CA ASN A 66 8.65 -7.81 4.52
C ASN A 66 7.11 -7.74 4.53
N SER A 67 6.53 -6.69 5.12
CA SER A 67 5.08 -6.45 5.12
C SER A 67 4.69 -5.15 4.40
N THR A 68 5.57 -4.65 3.53
CA THR A 68 5.38 -3.41 2.78
C THR A 68 5.55 -3.67 1.27
N ALA A 69 4.63 -3.14 0.47
CA ALA A 69 4.74 -3.13 -0.98
C ALA A 69 4.63 -1.70 -1.53
N ILE A 70 5.19 -1.51 -2.73
CA ILE A 70 4.99 -0.31 -3.55
C ILE A 70 4.12 -0.68 -4.74
N VAL A 71 3.03 0.07 -4.97
CA VAL A 71 2.25 0.00 -6.20
C VAL A 71 2.63 1.14 -7.11
N ILE A 72 2.99 0.80 -8.34
CA ILE A 72 3.23 1.72 -9.45
C ILE A 72 1.94 1.74 -10.27
N CYS A 73 1.12 2.78 -10.09
CA CYS A 73 -0.20 2.90 -10.67
C CYS A 73 -0.15 3.66 -11.99
N ASP A 74 -0.60 3.01 -13.06
CA ASP A 74 -0.90 3.58 -14.37
C ASP A 74 0.19 4.52 -14.95
N MET A 75 1.46 4.17 -14.70
CA MET A 75 2.60 4.85 -15.29
C MET A 75 2.79 4.39 -16.74
N TRP A 76 1.90 4.84 -17.62
CA TRP A 76 1.90 4.44 -19.03
C TRP A 76 2.99 5.10 -19.89
N ASP A 77 3.28 4.51 -21.03
CA ASP A 77 4.21 5.01 -22.03
C ASP A 77 3.74 6.29 -22.70
N LYS A 78 2.44 6.52 -22.76
CA LYS A 78 1.80 7.68 -23.37
C LYS A 78 0.41 7.90 -22.77
N HIS A 79 -0.01 9.15 -22.71
CA HIS A 79 -1.37 9.55 -22.36
C HIS A 79 -2.02 10.32 -23.53
N TRP A 80 -3.35 10.34 -23.63
CA TRP A 80 -4.06 11.10 -24.65
C TRP A 80 -3.88 12.62 -24.50
N CYS A 81 -3.64 13.10 -23.27
CA CYS A 81 -3.25 14.47 -22.99
C CYS A 81 -1.71 14.59 -23.08
N SER A 82 -1.21 15.47 -23.92
CA SER A 82 0.24 15.66 -24.12
C SER A 82 0.92 16.25 -22.90
N GLY A 83 0.25 17.14 -22.16
CA GLY A 83 0.72 17.65 -20.88
C GLY A 83 0.92 16.53 -19.85
N ALA A 84 -0.07 15.65 -19.71
CA ALA A 84 0.04 14.47 -18.83
C ALA A 84 1.18 13.55 -19.26
N THR A 85 1.34 13.28 -20.57
CA THR A 85 2.45 12.46 -21.09
C THR A 85 3.81 13.03 -20.66
N ALA A 86 4.01 14.33 -20.80
CA ALA A 86 5.26 14.99 -20.43
C ALA A 86 5.54 14.89 -18.92
N ARG A 87 4.53 15.07 -18.07
CA ARG A 87 4.66 14.97 -16.63
C ARG A 87 4.92 13.52 -16.17
N VAL A 88 4.23 12.54 -16.77
CA VAL A 88 4.44 11.11 -16.47
C VAL A 88 5.88 10.69 -16.79
N GLU A 89 6.46 11.16 -17.90
CA GLU A 89 7.86 10.88 -18.26
C GLU A 89 8.84 11.41 -17.21
N VAL A 90 8.60 12.61 -16.67
CA VAL A 90 9.42 13.17 -15.59
C VAL A 90 9.27 12.36 -14.30
N LEU A 91 8.04 11.97 -13.95
CA LEU A 91 7.78 11.15 -12.77
C LEU A 91 8.43 9.78 -12.87
N ALA A 92 8.32 9.10 -14.04
CA ALA A 92 8.93 7.79 -14.27
C ALA A 92 10.42 7.82 -14.00
N ARG A 93 11.14 8.81 -14.53
CA ARG A 93 12.59 8.97 -14.29
C ARG A 93 12.93 9.19 -12.81
N LYS A 94 12.10 9.93 -12.07
CA LYS A 94 12.29 10.12 -10.63
C LYS A 94 12.02 8.85 -9.83
N MET A 95 11.08 8.01 -10.29
CA MET A 95 10.70 6.76 -9.62
C MET A 95 11.78 5.69 -9.73
N VAL A 96 12.46 5.56 -10.88
CA VAL A 96 13.41 4.48 -11.17
C VAL A 96 14.43 4.23 -10.06
N PRO A 97 15.25 5.21 -9.63
CA PRO A 97 16.25 4.96 -8.60
C PRO A 97 15.64 4.59 -7.24
N LEU A 98 14.43 5.05 -6.95
CA LEU A 98 13.72 4.72 -5.72
C LEU A 98 13.19 3.29 -5.74
N ILE A 99 12.57 2.88 -6.87
CA ILE A 99 12.06 1.53 -7.09
C ILE A 99 13.20 0.52 -7.00
N ASP A 100 14.33 0.78 -7.64
CA ASP A 100 15.49 -0.12 -7.63
C ASP A 100 16.05 -0.31 -6.22
N ARG A 101 16.16 0.76 -5.44
CA ARG A 101 16.59 0.67 -4.03
C ARG A 101 15.58 -0.04 -3.15
N ALA A 102 14.30 0.22 -3.33
CA ALA A 102 13.23 -0.44 -2.59
C ALA A 102 13.24 -1.95 -2.86
N ARG A 103 13.33 -2.36 -4.13
CA ARG A 103 13.46 -3.74 -4.58
C ARG A 103 14.69 -4.42 -3.97
N ALA A 104 15.86 -3.79 -4.05
CA ALA A 104 17.10 -4.30 -3.47
C ALA A 104 17.03 -4.45 -1.95
N SER A 105 16.17 -3.68 -1.29
CA SER A 105 15.94 -3.75 0.16
C SER A 105 14.94 -4.83 0.57
N GLY A 106 14.26 -5.49 -0.39
CA GLY A 106 13.25 -6.51 -0.15
C GLY A 106 11.81 -5.99 -0.07
N VAL A 107 11.57 -4.71 -0.39
CA VAL A 107 10.21 -4.18 -0.54
C VAL A 107 9.60 -4.76 -1.82
N GLN A 108 8.39 -5.31 -1.72
CA GLN A 108 7.68 -5.85 -2.87
C GLN A 108 7.28 -4.75 -3.84
N ILE A 109 7.54 -4.94 -5.13
CA ILE A 109 7.08 -4.04 -6.19
C ILE A 109 5.90 -4.67 -6.92
N ILE A 110 4.86 -3.88 -7.15
CA ILE A 110 3.63 -4.25 -7.87
C ILE A 110 3.45 -3.24 -9.01
N HIS A 111 3.53 -3.72 -10.23
CA HIS A 111 3.25 -2.94 -11.44
C HIS A 111 1.77 -3.06 -11.76
N ALA A 112 1.09 -1.93 -11.87
CA ALA A 112 -0.35 -1.89 -12.12
C ALA A 112 -0.69 -1.01 -13.34
N PRO A 113 -0.26 -1.42 -14.55
CA PRO A 113 -0.58 -0.71 -15.78
C PRO A 113 -1.98 -1.11 -16.27
N SER A 114 -3.02 -0.47 -15.74
CA SER A 114 -4.41 -0.76 -16.10
C SER A 114 -4.62 -0.72 -17.61
N ASP A 115 -5.62 -1.46 -18.06
CA ASP A 115 -6.05 -1.56 -19.47
C ASP A 115 -5.04 -2.26 -20.41
N VAL A 116 -3.76 -2.39 -20.02
CA VAL A 116 -2.71 -3.02 -20.85
C VAL A 116 -2.05 -4.22 -20.17
N VAL A 117 -2.57 -4.71 -19.05
CA VAL A 117 -2.05 -5.89 -18.34
C VAL A 117 -1.94 -7.12 -19.24
N GLY A 118 -2.82 -7.25 -20.23
CA GLY A 118 -2.82 -8.34 -21.20
C GLY A 118 -1.51 -8.49 -21.99
N LEU A 119 -0.77 -7.40 -22.20
CA LEU A 119 0.55 -7.41 -22.82
C LEU A 119 1.56 -8.28 -22.03
N TYR A 120 1.35 -8.40 -20.72
CA TYR A 120 2.27 -9.05 -19.79
C TYR A 120 1.90 -10.49 -19.46
N ASN A 121 0.89 -11.09 -20.10
CA ASN A 121 0.37 -12.42 -19.75
C ASN A 121 1.44 -13.53 -19.74
N GLN A 122 2.49 -13.41 -20.53
CA GLN A 122 3.61 -14.35 -20.58
C GLN A 122 4.78 -13.97 -19.67
N TYR A 123 4.72 -12.85 -18.97
CA TYR A 123 5.78 -12.43 -18.06
C TYR A 123 5.75 -13.26 -16.77
N PRO A 124 6.91 -13.72 -16.28
CA PRO A 124 6.96 -14.46 -15.01
C PRO A 124 6.30 -13.71 -13.85
N GLN A 125 6.38 -12.37 -13.85
CA GLN A 125 5.80 -11.49 -12.84
C GLN A 125 4.25 -11.50 -12.89
N ARG A 126 3.65 -11.63 -14.08
CA ARG A 126 2.21 -11.80 -14.23
C ARG A 126 1.78 -13.22 -13.85
N ILE A 127 2.48 -14.23 -14.34
CA ILE A 127 2.19 -15.65 -14.04
C ILE A 127 2.26 -15.90 -12.53
N ARG A 128 3.22 -15.28 -11.83
CA ARG A 128 3.39 -15.42 -10.38
C ARG A 128 2.14 -14.98 -9.62
N ILE A 129 1.56 -13.81 -9.93
CA ILE A 129 0.38 -13.34 -9.21
C ILE A 129 -0.87 -14.15 -9.57
N LEU A 130 -1.00 -14.60 -10.82
CA LEU A 130 -2.09 -15.48 -11.25
C LEU A 130 -2.08 -16.85 -10.58
N GLY A 131 -0.91 -17.32 -10.14
CA GLY A 131 -0.75 -18.56 -9.40
C GLY A 131 -1.12 -18.45 -7.91
N ILE A 132 -1.49 -17.26 -7.43
CA ILE A 132 -1.89 -17.05 -6.04
C ILE A 132 -3.34 -17.48 -5.83
N PRO A 133 -3.64 -18.35 -4.85
CA PRO A 133 -5.02 -18.68 -4.48
C PRO A 133 -5.80 -17.42 -4.06
N VAL A 134 -7.05 -17.34 -4.50
CA VAL A 134 -7.94 -16.23 -4.14
C VAL A 134 -8.16 -16.20 -2.64
N THR A 135 -7.97 -15.03 -2.05
CA THR A 135 -8.32 -14.73 -0.66
C THR A 135 -9.48 -13.75 -0.67
N GLU A 136 -10.58 -14.11 -0.01
CA GLU A 136 -11.71 -13.19 0.13
C GLU A 136 -11.31 -11.97 0.93
N ALA A 137 -11.57 -10.80 0.36
CA ALA A 137 -11.37 -9.54 1.06
C ALA A 137 -12.45 -9.37 2.16
N PRO A 138 -12.14 -8.68 3.25
CA PRO A 138 -13.15 -8.38 4.27
C PRO A 138 -14.26 -7.50 3.68
N PRO A 139 -15.43 -7.44 4.33
CA PRO A 139 -16.45 -6.45 3.98
C PRO A 139 -15.85 -5.05 3.94
N SER A 140 -16.15 -4.30 2.88
CA SER A 140 -15.63 -2.93 2.73
C SER A 140 -16.13 -2.03 3.85
N LEU A 141 -15.23 -1.29 4.48
CA LEU A 141 -15.59 -0.25 5.44
C LEU A 141 -16.40 0.85 4.73
N ASP A 142 -17.42 1.35 5.41
CA ASP A 142 -18.15 2.54 4.98
C ASP A 142 -17.38 3.79 5.43
N LEU A 143 -16.70 4.42 4.50
CA LEU A 143 -15.87 5.61 4.74
C LEU A 143 -16.42 6.80 3.97
N PRO A 144 -16.32 8.04 4.53
CA PRO A 144 -16.72 9.26 3.84
C PRO A 144 -16.04 9.37 2.47
N ASN A 145 -16.83 9.74 1.46
CA ASN A 145 -16.34 9.97 0.10
C ASN A 145 -16.91 11.28 -0.46
N PRO A 146 -16.51 12.44 0.07
CA PRO A 146 -16.98 13.73 -0.41
C PRO A 146 -16.50 13.99 -1.84
N PRO A 147 -17.11 14.99 -2.54
CA PRO A 147 -16.65 15.40 -3.86
C PRO A 147 -15.18 15.84 -3.87
N LEU A 148 -14.52 15.65 -5.02
CA LEU A 148 -13.17 16.17 -5.25
C LEU A 148 -13.15 17.71 -5.17
N PRO A 149 -12.03 18.30 -4.74
CA PRO A 149 -11.85 19.75 -4.65
C PRO A 149 -11.59 20.43 -6.00
N ILE A 150 -11.50 19.66 -7.07
CA ILE A 150 -11.27 20.12 -8.45
C ILE A 150 -12.39 19.61 -9.36
N ASP A 151 -12.65 20.33 -10.43
CA ASP A 151 -13.50 19.89 -11.52
C ASP A 151 -12.64 19.20 -12.59
N ASP A 152 -12.91 17.93 -12.82
CA ASP A 152 -12.27 17.10 -13.84
C ASP A 152 -13.29 16.52 -14.83
N SER A 153 -14.46 17.13 -14.92
CA SER A 153 -15.60 16.64 -15.72
C SER A 153 -15.34 16.65 -17.23
N ASP A 154 -14.40 17.47 -17.70
CA ASP A 154 -13.92 17.50 -19.09
C ASP A 154 -12.80 16.47 -19.37
N GLY A 155 -12.42 15.67 -18.37
CA GLY A 155 -11.28 14.75 -18.38
C GLY A 155 -9.97 15.39 -17.90
N GLY A 156 -9.96 16.66 -17.54
CA GLY A 156 -8.86 17.37 -16.89
C GLY A 156 -7.62 17.61 -17.76
N CYS A 157 -7.76 17.59 -19.10
CA CYS A 157 -6.63 17.79 -20.01
C CYS A 157 -6.29 19.27 -20.15
N ASP A 158 -5.12 19.66 -19.65
CA ASP A 158 -4.62 21.04 -19.67
C ASP A 158 -4.10 21.53 -21.04
N THR A 159 -3.89 20.61 -22.00
CA THR A 159 -3.41 20.90 -23.37
C THR A 159 -4.51 20.80 -24.42
N GLY A 160 -5.74 20.40 -24.03
CA GLY A 160 -6.95 20.53 -24.86
C GLY A 160 -7.19 19.42 -25.87
N GLU A 161 -6.46 18.31 -25.84
CA GLU A 161 -6.71 17.16 -26.68
C GLU A 161 -7.98 16.42 -26.24
N LYS A 162 -8.63 15.75 -27.18
CA LYS A 162 -9.75 14.86 -26.92
C LYS A 162 -9.25 13.46 -26.59
N PHE A 163 -10.01 12.76 -25.74
CA PHE A 163 -9.72 11.39 -25.36
C PHE A 163 -9.59 10.45 -26.57
N TYR A 164 -8.54 9.64 -26.55
CA TYR A 164 -8.36 8.46 -27.38
C TYR A 164 -7.49 7.44 -26.61
N GLN A 165 -7.58 6.17 -26.94
CA GLN A 165 -6.71 5.14 -26.34
C GLN A 165 -5.26 5.35 -26.78
N ALA A 166 -4.45 5.96 -25.92
CA ALA A 166 -3.08 6.38 -26.25
C ALA A 166 -2.02 5.39 -25.76
N TRP A 167 -2.24 4.79 -24.58
CA TRP A 167 -1.26 3.94 -23.91
C TRP A 167 -1.23 2.53 -24.47
N SER A 168 -0.03 1.95 -24.53
CA SER A 168 0.20 0.60 -25.05
C SER A 168 0.90 -0.32 -24.04
N ARG A 169 1.61 0.26 -23.07
CA ARG A 169 2.37 -0.45 -22.04
C ARG A 169 2.64 0.45 -20.83
N GLU A 170 3.26 -0.11 -19.80
CA GLU A 170 3.92 0.68 -18.77
C GLU A 170 5.11 1.46 -19.36
N ASN A 171 5.44 2.60 -18.76
CA ASN A 171 6.55 3.45 -19.21
C ASN A 171 7.86 2.64 -19.25
N PRO A 172 8.55 2.58 -20.40
CA PRO A 172 9.72 1.74 -20.60
C PRO A 172 10.94 2.12 -19.73
N ALA A 173 10.93 3.30 -19.10
CA ALA A 173 11.95 3.65 -18.12
C ALA A 173 11.86 2.81 -16.84
N ILE A 174 10.66 2.31 -16.51
CA ILE A 174 10.41 1.52 -15.30
C ILE A 174 10.61 0.03 -15.63
N SER A 175 11.67 -0.55 -15.07
CA SER A 175 12.01 -1.95 -15.30
C SER A 175 11.15 -2.89 -14.45
N ILE A 176 10.58 -3.91 -15.08
CA ILE A 176 9.90 -5.03 -14.43
C ILE A 176 10.89 -6.17 -14.30
N THR A 177 11.25 -6.57 -13.09
CA THR A 177 12.34 -7.54 -12.89
C THR A 177 12.19 -8.34 -11.59
N GLY A 178 12.98 -9.39 -11.45
CA GLY A 178 13.07 -10.17 -10.20
C GLY A 178 11.74 -10.67 -9.71
N ASP A 179 11.47 -10.41 -8.42
CA ASP A 179 10.27 -10.84 -7.71
C ASP A 179 9.09 -9.86 -7.79
N ASP A 180 9.17 -8.86 -8.66
CA ASP A 180 8.03 -7.99 -8.94
C ASP A 180 6.80 -8.80 -9.34
N VAL A 181 5.62 -8.20 -9.25
CA VAL A 181 4.37 -8.76 -9.78
C VAL A 181 3.63 -7.74 -10.62
N ILE A 182 2.80 -8.21 -11.54
CA ILE A 182 2.01 -7.36 -12.45
C ILE A 182 0.55 -7.71 -12.29
N SER A 183 -0.25 -6.76 -11.86
CA SER A 183 -1.71 -6.85 -11.89
C SER A 183 -2.34 -5.47 -11.74
N ALA A 184 -3.51 -5.30 -12.36
CA ALA A 184 -4.39 -4.14 -12.17
C ALA A 184 -5.79 -4.58 -11.69
N ASP A 185 -5.86 -5.74 -11.07
CA ASP A 185 -7.07 -6.25 -10.42
C ASP A 185 -6.93 -6.23 -8.90
N GLY A 186 -7.89 -5.59 -8.23
CA GLY A 186 -7.85 -5.42 -6.78
C GLY A 186 -7.92 -6.73 -6.00
N LYS A 187 -8.67 -7.73 -6.49
CA LYS A 187 -8.80 -9.02 -5.81
C LYS A 187 -7.51 -9.85 -5.95
N GLU A 188 -6.88 -9.81 -7.13
CA GLU A 188 -5.58 -10.47 -7.34
C GLU A 188 -4.52 -9.83 -6.43
N ILE A 189 -4.43 -8.49 -6.41
CA ILE A 189 -3.47 -7.78 -5.56
C ILE A 189 -3.77 -8.03 -4.08
N TYR A 190 -5.03 -7.94 -3.64
CA TYR A 190 -5.39 -8.23 -2.25
C TYR A 190 -5.00 -9.66 -1.83
N SER A 191 -5.30 -10.66 -2.68
CA SER A 191 -4.93 -12.06 -2.43
C SER A 191 -3.42 -12.23 -2.30
N PHE A 192 -2.65 -11.58 -3.18
CA PHE A 192 -1.20 -11.55 -3.11
C PHE A 192 -0.68 -10.92 -1.82
N LEU A 193 -1.21 -9.74 -1.44
CA LEU A 193 -0.84 -9.07 -0.20
C LEU A 193 -1.13 -9.95 1.02
N ALA A 194 -2.32 -10.56 1.08
CA ALA A 194 -2.74 -11.43 2.18
C ALA A 194 -1.82 -12.66 2.32
N GLN A 195 -1.50 -13.33 1.22
CA GLN A 195 -0.61 -14.48 1.21
C GLN A 195 0.83 -14.17 1.61
N ARG A 196 1.31 -12.98 1.26
CA ARG A 196 2.65 -12.52 1.61
C ARG A 196 2.73 -11.83 2.97
N GLY A 197 1.61 -11.69 3.68
CA GLY A 197 1.56 -10.97 4.95
C GLY A 197 1.84 -9.48 4.82
N ILE A 198 1.64 -8.91 3.62
CA ILE A 198 1.84 -7.48 3.34
C ILE A 198 0.61 -6.72 3.83
N LYS A 199 0.84 -5.72 4.66
CA LYS A 199 -0.22 -4.90 5.30
C LYS A 199 -0.09 -3.42 4.97
N ASN A 200 1.03 -3.01 4.38
CA ASN A 200 1.32 -1.62 4.07
C ASN A 200 1.52 -1.47 2.56
N LEU A 201 0.88 -0.47 1.98
CA LEU A 201 0.90 -0.20 0.54
C LEU A 201 1.31 1.26 0.31
N LEU A 202 2.50 1.46 -0.24
CA LEU A 202 2.98 2.76 -0.69
C LEU A 202 2.54 2.92 -2.14
N ILE A 203 1.80 3.97 -2.47
CA ILE A 203 1.21 4.14 -3.80
C ILE A 203 1.83 5.36 -4.47
N MET A 204 2.31 5.18 -5.70
CA MET A 204 2.83 6.23 -6.57
C MET A 204 2.32 6.02 -8.00
N GLY A 205 2.36 7.05 -8.82
CA GLY A 205 1.88 6.99 -10.20
C GLY A 205 0.78 8.00 -10.49
N VAL A 206 -0.08 7.73 -11.45
CA VAL A 206 -1.05 8.69 -11.98
C VAL A 206 -2.42 8.07 -12.22
N HIS A 207 -3.49 8.88 -12.23
CA HIS A 207 -3.53 10.28 -11.77
C HIS A 207 -4.20 10.31 -10.39
N ALA A 208 -3.79 11.24 -9.54
CA ALA A 208 -4.20 11.29 -8.14
C ALA A 208 -5.72 11.38 -7.95
N ASN A 209 -6.42 12.19 -8.75
CA ASN A 209 -7.89 12.33 -8.72
C ASN A 209 -8.64 11.16 -9.36
N MET A 210 -7.99 10.32 -10.15
CA MET A 210 -8.60 9.22 -10.91
C MET A 210 -8.11 7.86 -10.43
N CYS A 211 -7.10 7.30 -11.11
CA CYS A 211 -6.63 5.92 -10.91
C CYS A 211 -6.09 5.67 -9.50
N ILE A 212 -5.25 6.56 -8.98
CA ILE A 212 -4.66 6.51 -7.63
C ILE A 212 -5.75 6.42 -6.54
N LEU A 213 -6.86 7.11 -6.73
CA LEU A 213 -7.99 7.06 -5.79
C LEU A 213 -8.91 5.88 -6.03
N ASN A 214 -9.25 5.58 -7.30
CA ASN A 214 -10.48 4.86 -7.62
C ASN A 214 -10.28 3.45 -8.24
N ARG A 215 -9.07 3.08 -8.70
CA ARG A 215 -8.83 1.71 -9.19
C ARG A 215 -9.07 0.70 -8.05
N SER A 216 -9.51 -0.49 -8.40
CA SER A 216 -9.83 -1.55 -7.42
C SER A 216 -8.66 -1.97 -6.53
N PHE A 217 -7.43 -1.69 -6.96
CA PHE A 217 -6.18 -1.95 -6.23
C PHE A 217 -5.59 -0.69 -5.57
N ALA A 218 -6.29 0.44 -5.64
CA ALA A 218 -5.77 1.75 -5.24
C ALA A 218 -6.32 2.21 -3.88
N ILE A 219 -6.09 3.48 -3.53
CA ILE A 219 -6.23 4.01 -2.17
C ILE A 219 -7.60 3.68 -1.57
N LYS A 220 -8.70 4.06 -2.24
CA LYS A 220 -10.04 3.92 -1.66
C LYS A 220 -10.39 2.47 -1.35
N GLN A 221 -10.19 1.57 -2.31
CA GLN A 221 -10.58 0.19 -2.12
C GLN A 221 -9.67 -0.54 -1.13
N MET A 222 -8.36 -0.35 -1.23
CA MET A 222 -7.41 -1.00 -0.33
C MET A 222 -7.56 -0.51 1.12
N THR A 223 -7.80 0.80 1.33
CA THR A 223 -8.12 1.35 2.65
C THR A 223 -9.43 0.74 3.21
N LYS A 224 -10.47 0.61 2.37
CA LYS A 224 -11.73 -0.04 2.77
C LYS A 224 -11.55 -1.51 3.16
N TRP A 225 -10.56 -2.19 2.62
CA TRP A 225 -10.21 -3.56 2.98
C TRP A 225 -9.17 -3.66 4.11
N GLY A 226 -8.85 -2.55 4.77
CA GLY A 226 -7.99 -2.50 5.95
C GLY A 226 -6.48 -2.54 5.65
N ILE A 227 -6.08 -2.35 4.39
CA ILE A 227 -4.68 -2.16 4.02
C ILE A 227 -4.25 -0.73 4.39
N ARG A 228 -3.10 -0.60 5.05
CA ARG A 228 -2.53 0.70 5.39
C ARG A 228 -1.90 1.34 4.16
N CYS A 229 -2.63 2.23 3.50
CA CYS A 229 -2.15 2.96 2.33
C CYS A 229 -1.37 4.22 2.73
N VAL A 230 -0.38 4.59 1.91
CA VAL A 230 0.36 5.86 1.99
C VAL A 230 0.61 6.35 0.56
N LEU A 231 0.24 7.60 0.26
CA LEU A 231 0.54 8.22 -1.02
C LEU A 231 1.98 8.76 -1.03
N VAL A 232 2.76 8.46 -2.08
CA VAL A 232 4.03 9.16 -2.34
C VAL A 232 3.73 10.43 -3.11
N ARG A 233 3.48 11.55 -2.38
CA ARG A 233 2.82 12.74 -2.91
C ARG A 233 3.61 13.54 -3.94
N ASP A 234 4.92 13.43 -3.99
CA ASP A 234 5.79 14.06 -4.99
C ASP A 234 6.09 13.16 -6.19
N LEU A 235 5.49 11.94 -6.22
CA LEU A 235 5.53 11.01 -7.33
C LEU A 235 4.12 10.71 -7.85
N THR A 236 3.28 11.72 -7.92
CA THR A 236 1.94 11.69 -8.54
C THR A 236 1.64 13.00 -9.26
N ASP A 237 0.60 12.98 -10.05
CA ASP A 237 0.04 14.12 -10.79
C ASP A 237 -1.48 13.97 -10.87
N SER A 238 -2.21 15.03 -11.12
CA SER A 238 -3.66 14.99 -11.35
C SER A 238 -4.02 15.33 -12.78
N MET A 239 -5.10 14.75 -13.30
CA MET A 239 -5.76 15.26 -14.49
C MET A 239 -6.60 16.47 -14.08
N TYR A 240 -6.07 17.66 -14.28
CA TYR A 240 -6.72 18.90 -13.95
C TYR A 240 -6.35 20.00 -14.93
N ASN A 241 -7.38 20.62 -15.48
CA ASN A 241 -7.27 21.75 -16.38
C ASN A 241 -7.42 23.06 -15.59
N PRO A 242 -6.42 23.96 -15.57
CA PRO A 242 -6.51 25.26 -14.87
C PRO A 242 -7.66 26.18 -15.30
N LYS A 243 -8.31 25.86 -16.43
CA LYS A 243 -9.50 26.59 -16.90
C LYS A 243 -10.78 26.16 -16.20
N ASP A 244 -10.73 25.08 -15.41
CA ASP A 244 -11.85 24.57 -14.66
C ASP A 244 -11.75 24.93 -13.18
N ARG A 245 -12.84 24.80 -12.44
CA ARG A 245 -12.85 25.11 -11.02
C ARG A 245 -11.83 24.25 -10.26
N PRO A 246 -11.10 24.82 -9.28
CA PRO A 246 -11.22 26.16 -8.70
C PRO A 246 -10.40 27.25 -9.39
N TYR A 247 -9.97 27.09 -10.65
CA TYR A 247 -9.22 28.08 -11.45
C TYR A 247 -7.84 28.42 -10.88
N VAL A 248 -7.16 27.39 -10.41
CA VAL A 248 -5.79 27.49 -9.86
C VAL A 248 -4.77 26.92 -10.87
N SER A 249 -3.48 27.05 -10.60
CA SER A 249 -2.46 26.41 -11.43
C SER A 249 -2.61 24.87 -11.39
N HIS A 250 -2.08 24.17 -12.39
CA HIS A 250 -2.09 22.69 -12.43
C HIS A 250 -1.50 22.08 -11.15
N ASP A 251 -0.35 22.58 -10.71
CA ASP A 251 0.30 22.10 -9.49
C ASP A 251 -0.54 22.35 -8.24
N GLN A 252 -1.22 23.50 -8.16
CA GLN A 252 -2.15 23.77 -7.06
C GLN A 252 -3.36 22.84 -7.08
N GLY A 253 -3.89 22.51 -8.28
CA GLY A 253 -4.95 21.53 -8.44
C GLY A 253 -4.53 20.14 -7.94
N THR A 254 -3.32 19.70 -8.31
CA THR A 254 -2.74 18.45 -7.80
C THR A 254 -2.55 18.50 -6.28
N GLN A 255 -2.09 19.62 -5.74
CA GLN A 255 -1.94 19.78 -4.29
C GLN A 255 -3.29 19.68 -3.55
N LEU A 256 -4.36 20.26 -4.09
CA LEU A 256 -5.70 20.16 -3.52
C LEU A 256 -6.18 18.69 -3.46
N VAL A 257 -5.90 17.89 -4.50
CA VAL A 257 -6.23 16.46 -4.51
C VAL A 257 -5.40 15.69 -3.47
N ILE A 258 -4.12 16.01 -3.32
CA ILE A 258 -3.26 15.42 -2.27
C ILE A 258 -3.84 15.73 -0.88
N GLU A 259 -4.25 16.97 -0.63
CA GLU A 259 -4.88 17.38 0.63
C GLU A 259 -6.18 16.63 0.89
N TYR A 260 -7.02 16.45 -0.13
CA TYR A 260 -8.22 15.63 -0.06
C TYR A 260 -7.90 14.17 0.32
N ILE A 261 -6.85 13.59 -0.26
CA ILE A 261 -6.41 12.22 0.10
C ILE A 261 -5.98 12.17 1.57
N GLU A 262 -5.24 13.16 2.04
CA GLU A 262 -4.77 13.26 3.42
C GLU A 262 -5.90 13.47 4.44
N GLN A 263 -6.98 14.13 4.03
CA GLN A 263 -8.16 14.39 4.86
C GLN A 263 -9.03 13.15 5.04
N TYR A 264 -9.24 12.38 3.98
CA TYR A 264 -10.31 11.38 3.96
C TYR A 264 -9.84 9.93 3.80
N TRP A 265 -8.63 9.70 3.32
CA TRP A 265 -8.24 8.36 2.89
C TRP A 265 -6.98 7.82 3.55
N CYS A 266 -5.85 8.47 3.37
CA CYS A 266 -4.60 7.97 3.89
C CYS A 266 -3.56 9.08 4.03
N PRO A 267 -2.54 8.92 4.90
CA PRO A 267 -1.42 9.83 4.95
C PRO A 267 -0.60 9.80 3.66
N SER A 268 0.22 10.83 3.48
CA SER A 268 1.20 10.93 2.41
C SER A 268 2.63 11.03 2.95
N MET A 269 3.61 10.81 2.07
CA MET A 269 5.02 11.02 2.34
C MET A 269 5.73 11.60 1.12
N LEU A 270 6.97 12.09 1.28
CA LEU A 270 7.86 12.42 0.17
C LEU A 270 8.69 11.21 -0.26
N SER A 271 9.04 11.15 -1.54
CA SER A 271 9.96 10.14 -2.07
C SER A 271 11.32 10.17 -1.38
N THR A 272 11.77 11.36 -0.97
CA THR A 272 13.02 11.55 -0.22
C THR A 272 12.99 10.90 1.16
N ASP A 273 11.83 10.88 1.85
CA ASP A 273 11.69 10.20 3.14
C ASP A 273 11.83 8.69 2.98
N LEU A 274 11.24 8.12 1.92
CA LEU A 274 11.43 6.71 1.59
C LEU A 274 12.89 6.43 1.23
N ALA A 275 13.50 7.25 0.38
CA ALA A 275 14.90 7.09 0.00
C ALA A 275 15.87 7.14 1.20
N GLN A 276 15.59 7.97 2.20
CA GLN A 276 16.38 8.04 3.43
C GLN A 276 16.20 6.80 4.32
N ALA A 277 14.99 6.25 4.37
CA ALA A 277 14.66 5.09 5.20
C ALA A 277 15.16 3.76 4.60
N LEU A 278 15.33 3.69 3.27
CA LEU A 278 15.86 2.50 2.61
C LEU A 278 17.36 2.33 2.91
N PRO A 279 17.85 1.09 3.14
CA PRO A 279 19.28 0.80 3.29
C PRO A 279 20.09 1.34 2.10
N ARG A 280 21.34 1.78 2.41
CA ARG A 280 22.28 2.22 1.39
C ARG A 280 22.87 1.05 0.63
#